data_ffed0b7e18386729f04c50fe60171cb3
#
_entry.id   ffed0b7e18386729f04c50fe60171cb3
#
_cell.length_a   1.000
_cell.length_b   1.000
_cell.length_c   1.000
_cell.angle_alpha   90.00
_cell.angle_beta   90.00
_cell.angle_gamma   90.00
#
_symmetry.space_group_name_H-M   'P 1'
#
loop_
_entity.id
_entity.type
_entity.pdbx_description
1 polymer ?
#
loop_
_entity_poly.entity_id
_entity_poly.type
_entity_poly.pdbx_seq_one_letter_code
_entity_poly.pdbx_strand_id
1 'polypeptide(L)'
;LDEPGRPAAHKEYQNARAVMEGQFPDEDRRWRKLLDYYFNCIRDNDQHLEAILNELDNLQLTQNTIIVFTADHGELGGSHQMHGKGSSVYKEQIHVPMIIRHPAYPGNIRCNSLTNHLDLVPTLIGLTGRDRSLREKVLEGRKGRDMSPLLAHPEQAGLNALRPGSLYCYGMILYMDAQYTAKFRKLAGEKLPHDQFKKAIASLHPDFSHRSGIRMINDGHYKFARYFSLKQHHIPATLAELLENNDVELFDLVNDPEENHNLAREPEKYRDLLMTMNDKLNQLTAAEIGEDDGSYMPPFEGSQWDLTAAQMHQY
;
A
#
# COMPACT_ATOMS: atom_id res chain seq x y z
N LEU A 1 18.85 -1.24 -9.82
CA LEU A 1 18.50 -1.54 -8.42
C LEU A 1 19.67 -1.41 -7.45
N ASP A 2 20.89 -1.39 -7.95
CA ASP A 2 22.10 -1.20 -7.16
C ASP A 2 22.55 0.28 -7.09
N GLU A 3 21.67 1.21 -7.40
CA GLU A 3 21.92 2.64 -7.34
C GLU A 3 22.12 3.10 -5.89
N PRO A 4 23.10 3.96 -5.61
CA PRO A 4 23.28 4.52 -4.27
C PRO A 4 22.02 5.22 -3.77
N GLY A 5 21.63 4.98 -2.52
CA GLY A 5 20.44 5.57 -1.89
C GLY A 5 19.11 4.98 -2.32
N ARG A 6 19.11 3.87 -3.05
CA ARG A 6 17.92 3.07 -3.28
C ARG A 6 17.68 2.13 -2.10
N PRO A 7 16.45 2.01 -1.57
CA PRO A 7 16.16 1.10 -0.45
C PRO A 7 16.53 -0.35 -0.77
N ALA A 8 17.20 -1.01 0.16
CA ALA A 8 17.59 -2.41 0.03
C ALA A 8 16.39 -3.34 -0.17
N ALA A 9 15.23 -2.95 0.36
CA ALA A 9 13.96 -3.66 0.22
C ALA A 9 13.55 -3.88 -1.25
N HIS A 10 13.91 -2.99 -2.17
CA HIS A 10 13.59 -3.14 -3.60
C HIS A 10 14.32 -4.33 -4.23
N LYS A 11 15.59 -4.49 -3.91
CA LYS A 11 16.39 -5.63 -4.41
C LYS A 11 15.93 -6.92 -3.77
N GLU A 12 15.68 -6.91 -2.47
CA GLU A 12 15.20 -8.08 -1.74
C GLU A 12 13.84 -8.56 -2.24
N TYR A 13 12.92 -7.63 -2.53
CA TYR A 13 11.66 -7.91 -3.18
C TYR A 13 11.83 -8.60 -4.54
N GLN A 14 12.73 -8.10 -5.40
CA GLN A 14 12.98 -8.73 -6.69
C GLN A 14 13.61 -10.12 -6.56
N ASN A 15 14.54 -10.29 -5.62
CA ASN A 15 15.13 -11.59 -5.32
C ASN A 15 14.06 -12.59 -4.87
N ALA A 16 13.17 -12.17 -3.97
CA ALA A 16 12.07 -13.02 -3.51
C ALA A 16 11.10 -13.36 -4.64
N ARG A 17 10.77 -12.41 -5.51
CA ARG A 17 9.95 -12.68 -6.70
C ARG A 17 10.64 -13.64 -7.67
N ALA A 18 11.93 -13.49 -7.90
CA ALA A 18 12.68 -14.42 -8.73
C ALA A 18 12.64 -15.85 -8.19
N VAL A 19 12.61 -16.02 -6.87
CA VAL A 19 12.40 -17.31 -6.23
C VAL A 19 10.98 -17.85 -6.48
N MET A 20 9.96 -17.01 -6.40
CA MET A 20 8.55 -17.41 -6.53
C MET A 20 8.13 -17.69 -7.97
N GLU A 21 8.53 -16.84 -8.89
CA GLU A 21 8.02 -16.78 -10.26
C GLU A 21 9.09 -17.13 -11.33
N GLY A 22 10.35 -17.22 -10.90
CA GLY A 22 11.50 -17.33 -11.80
C GLY A 22 12.11 -15.96 -12.11
N GLN A 23 13.32 -15.98 -12.68
CA GLN A 23 13.99 -14.74 -13.08
C GLN A 23 13.24 -14.08 -14.24
N PHE A 24 13.02 -12.80 -14.12
CA PHE A 24 12.51 -11.97 -15.21
C PHE A 24 13.71 -11.35 -15.94
N PRO A 25 14.05 -11.82 -17.14
CA PRO A 25 15.18 -11.27 -17.88
C PRO A 25 14.92 -9.81 -18.24
N ASP A 26 15.94 -8.97 -18.09
CA ASP A 26 15.90 -7.56 -18.49
C ASP A 26 16.05 -7.45 -20.03
N GLU A 27 15.03 -7.88 -20.74
CA GLU A 27 14.91 -7.86 -22.19
C GLU A 27 13.69 -7.03 -22.59
N ASP A 28 13.87 -6.02 -23.45
CA ASP A 28 12.78 -5.15 -23.93
C ASP A 28 11.56 -5.96 -24.42
N ARG A 29 11.79 -7.05 -25.16
CA ARG A 29 10.71 -7.93 -25.63
C ARG A 29 9.89 -8.55 -24.51
N ARG A 30 10.52 -8.85 -23.36
CA ARG A 30 9.84 -9.44 -22.19
C ARG A 30 8.96 -8.41 -21.49
N TRP A 31 9.48 -7.21 -21.31
CA TRP A 31 8.74 -6.10 -20.75
C TRP A 31 7.53 -5.71 -21.60
N ARG A 32 7.70 -5.61 -22.93
CA ARG A 32 6.58 -5.34 -23.84
C ARG A 32 5.52 -6.43 -23.75
N LYS A 33 5.91 -7.72 -23.71
CA LYS A 33 4.96 -8.82 -23.60
C LYS A 33 4.20 -8.79 -22.27
N LEU A 34 4.86 -8.42 -21.16
CA LEU A 34 4.20 -8.26 -19.87
C LEU A 34 3.16 -7.13 -19.93
N LEU A 35 3.54 -5.98 -20.49
CA LEU A 35 2.64 -4.83 -20.64
C LEU A 35 1.47 -5.16 -21.58
N ASP A 36 1.72 -5.79 -22.71
CA ASP A 36 0.66 -6.23 -23.65
C ASP A 36 -0.35 -7.15 -22.95
N TYR A 37 0.13 -8.09 -22.16
CA TYR A 37 -0.74 -8.98 -21.37
C TYR A 37 -1.55 -8.18 -20.34
N TYR A 38 -0.90 -7.30 -19.58
CA TYR A 38 -1.53 -6.49 -18.55
C TYR A 38 -2.61 -5.57 -19.12
N PHE A 39 -2.31 -4.85 -20.21
CA PHE A 39 -3.30 -4.00 -20.88
C PHE A 39 -4.46 -4.79 -21.48
N ASN A 40 -4.22 -6.00 -21.97
CA ASN A 40 -5.30 -6.88 -22.42
C ASN A 40 -6.21 -7.33 -21.26
N CYS A 41 -5.65 -7.60 -20.08
CA CYS A 41 -6.45 -7.87 -18.88
C CYS A 41 -7.30 -6.67 -18.46
N ILE A 42 -6.75 -5.45 -18.52
CA ILE A 42 -7.52 -4.22 -18.23
C ILE A 42 -8.67 -4.06 -19.24
N ARG A 43 -8.40 -4.26 -20.53
CA ARG A 43 -9.43 -4.18 -21.57
C ARG A 43 -10.54 -5.22 -21.39
N ASP A 44 -10.19 -6.43 -20.97
CA ASP A 44 -11.16 -7.47 -20.64
C ASP A 44 -12.04 -7.08 -19.45
N ASN A 45 -11.43 -6.53 -18.39
CA ASN A 45 -12.17 -5.99 -17.25
C ASN A 45 -13.11 -4.83 -17.63
N ASP A 46 -12.70 -3.96 -18.57
CA ASP A 46 -13.56 -2.87 -19.06
C ASP A 46 -14.83 -3.41 -19.74
N GLN A 47 -14.72 -4.51 -20.49
CA GLN A 47 -15.88 -5.15 -21.12
C GLN A 47 -16.84 -5.73 -20.06
N HIS A 48 -16.32 -6.32 -18.99
CA HIS A 48 -17.14 -6.80 -17.87
C HIS A 48 -17.82 -5.65 -17.14
N LEU A 49 -17.13 -4.54 -16.91
CA LEU A 49 -17.70 -3.34 -16.33
C LEU A 49 -18.84 -2.78 -17.20
N GLU A 50 -18.62 -2.68 -18.50
CA GLU A 50 -19.65 -2.25 -19.46
C GLU A 50 -20.88 -3.16 -19.40
N ALA A 51 -20.70 -4.47 -19.35
CA ALA A 51 -21.81 -5.42 -19.22
C ALA A 51 -22.62 -5.21 -17.94
N ILE A 52 -21.95 -4.97 -16.79
CA ILE A 52 -22.62 -4.67 -15.52
C ILE A 52 -23.40 -3.35 -15.60
N LEU A 53 -22.82 -2.30 -16.19
CA LEU A 53 -23.49 -1.00 -16.33
C LEU A 53 -24.72 -1.10 -17.25
N ASN A 54 -24.61 -1.82 -18.36
CA ASN A 54 -25.71 -2.06 -19.28
C ASN A 54 -26.86 -2.84 -18.59
N GLU A 55 -26.53 -3.83 -17.76
CA GLU A 55 -27.55 -4.58 -17.02
C GLU A 55 -28.25 -3.74 -15.97
N LEU A 56 -27.54 -2.83 -15.28
CA LEU A 56 -28.18 -1.85 -14.39
C LEU A 56 -29.18 -0.97 -15.13
N ASP A 57 -28.86 -0.54 -16.36
CA ASP A 57 -29.75 0.26 -17.19
C ASP A 57 -30.96 -0.57 -17.66
N ASN A 58 -30.75 -1.80 -18.13
CA ASN A 58 -31.83 -2.72 -18.55
C ASN A 58 -32.85 -2.98 -17.43
N LEU A 59 -32.32 -3.13 -16.19
CA LEU A 59 -33.14 -3.35 -14.99
C LEU A 59 -33.72 -2.06 -14.40
N GLN A 60 -33.44 -0.89 -15.01
CA GLN A 60 -33.82 0.43 -14.52
C GLN A 60 -33.36 0.74 -13.08
N LEU A 61 -32.22 0.17 -12.68
CA LEU A 61 -31.61 0.35 -11.36
C LEU A 61 -30.58 1.48 -11.29
N THR A 62 -30.13 2.00 -12.42
CA THR A 62 -29.04 2.99 -12.51
C THR A 62 -29.30 4.24 -11.66
N GLN A 63 -30.57 4.69 -11.57
CA GLN A 63 -30.95 5.87 -10.79
C GLN A 63 -31.14 5.57 -9.29
N ASN A 64 -31.01 4.32 -8.88
CA ASN A 64 -31.12 3.89 -7.48
C ASN A 64 -29.88 3.10 -7.02
N THR A 65 -28.76 3.22 -7.76
CA THR A 65 -27.53 2.50 -7.46
C THR A 65 -26.35 3.46 -7.33
N ILE A 66 -25.63 3.36 -6.23
CA ILE A 66 -24.34 4.01 -6.05
C ILE A 66 -23.27 3.07 -6.62
N ILE A 67 -22.41 3.59 -7.48
CA ILE A 67 -21.33 2.83 -8.10
C ILE A 67 -20.01 3.39 -7.61
N VAL A 68 -19.17 2.51 -7.06
CA VAL A 68 -17.79 2.85 -6.66
C VAL A 68 -16.84 1.95 -7.44
N PHE A 69 -15.97 2.58 -8.20
CA PHE A 69 -14.90 1.89 -8.94
C PHE A 69 -13.55 2.25 -8.32
N THR A 70 -12.80 1.25 -7.92
CA THR A 70 -11.46 1.39 -7.35
C THR A 70 -10.64 0.13 -7.59
N ALA A 71 -9.38 0.12 -7.15
CA ALA A 71 -8.53 -1.06 -7.14
C ALA A 71 -7.90 -1.24 -5.75
N ASP A 72 -7.46 -2.45 -5.44
CA ASP A 72 -6.74 -2.77 -4.18
C ASP A 72 -5.31 -2.19 -4.20
N HIS A 73 -4.63 -2.27 -5.32
CA HIS A 73 -3.30 -1.73 -5.61
C HIS A 73 -3.11 -1.60 -7.12
N GLY A 74 -2.04 -0.94 -7.53
CA GLY A 74 -1.62 -0.88 -8.92
C GLY A 74 -0.60 -1.98 -9.29
N GLU A 75 0.12 -1.74 -10.38
CA GLU A 75 1.13 -2.63 -10.96
C GLU A 75 2.33 -1.79 -11.40
N LEU A 76 3.53 -2.18 -10.98
CA LEU A 76 4.77 -1.47 -11.33
C LEU A 76 5.10 -1.56 -12.82
N GLY A 77 4.77 -2.67 -13.48
CA GLY A 77 4.78 -2.81 -14.95
C GLY A 77 6.12 -2.54 -15.64
N GLY A 78 7.23 -2.55 -14.92
CA GLY A 78 8.56 -2.18 -15.41
C GLY A 78 9.04 -0.82 -14.90
N SER A 79 8.17 0.00 -14.32
CA SER A 79 8.58 1.27 -13.70
C SER A 79 9.60 1.00 -12.61
N HIS A 80 10.60 1.88 -12.54
CA HIS A 80 11.70 1.73 -11.58
C HIS A 80 12.41 0.38 -11.64
N GLN A 81 12.40 -0.30 -12.81
CA GLN A 81 12.97 -1.64 -13.05
C GLN A 81 12.32 -2.73 -12.19
N MET A 82 11.07 -2.55 -11.79
CA MET A 82 10.33 -3.51 -10.98
C MET A 82 9.01 -3.90 -11.66
N HIS A 83 8.44 -5.02 -11.26
CA HIS A 83 7.14 -5.49 -11.73
C HIS A 83 6.34 -6.10 -10.59
N GLY A 84 5.03 -6.20 -10.76
CA GLY A 84 4.13 -6.63 -9.71
C GLY A 84 3.89 -5.53 -8.67
N LYS A 85 3.69 -5.94 -7.45
CA LYS A 85 3.44 -5.11 -6.27
C LYS A 85 4.29 -5.60 -5.13
N GLY A 86 4.86 -4.70 -4.34
CA GLY A 86 5.73 -5.15 -3.24
C GLY A 86 6.31 -4.03 -2.40
N SER A 87 7.56 -4.21 -2.03
CA SER A 87 8.27 -3.37 -1.06
C SER A 87 8.70 -2.03 -1.67
N SER A 88 7.72 -1.22 -2.13
CA SER A 88 7.99 0.11 -2.70
C SER A 88 6.85 1.08 -2.41
N VAL A 89 7.09 2.36 -2.69
CA VAL A 89 6.11 3.43 -2.50
C VAL A 89 5.79 4.18 -3.79
N TYR A 90 6.16 3.64 -4.93
CA TYR A 90 5.97 4.29 -6.23
C TYR A 90 4.49 4.41 -6.61
N LYS A 91 4.15 5.50 -7.30
CA LYS A 91 2.77 5.84 -7.67
C LYS A 91 2.07 4.73 -8.45
N GLU A 92 2.79 4.01 -9.30
CA GLU A 92 2.24 2.94 -10.12
C GLU A 92 1.66 1.80 -9.27
N GLN A 93 2.18 1.62 -8.07
CA GLN A 93 1.67 0.61 -7.13
C GLN A 93 0.59 1.15 -6.19
N ILE A 94 0.77 2.38 -5.68
CA ILE A 94 -0.04 2.86 -4.55
C ILE A 94 -1.11 3.88 -4.92
N HIS A 95 -1.01 4.52 -6.10
CA HIS A 95 -2.01 5.48 -6.57
C HIS A 95 -3.04 4.77 -7.45
N VAL A 96 -4.14 4.37 -6.86
CA VAL A 96 -5.23 3.65 -7.52
C VAL A 96 -6.37 4.57 -7.94
N PRO A 97 -7.18 4.19 -8.95
CA PRO A 97 -8.36 4.96 -9.31
C PRO A 97 -9.39 4.95 -8.17
N MET A 98 -10.13 6.05 -8.04
CA MET A 98 -11.32 6.16 -7.21
C MET A 98 -12.37 6.95 -7.96
N ILE A 99 -13.45 6.28 -8.36
CA ILE A 99 -14.59 6.92 -9.04
C ILE A 99 -15.85 6.59 -8.23
N ILE A 100 -16.59 7.62 -7.86
CA ILE A 100 -17.89 7.47 -7.18
C ILE A 100 -18.95 8.10 -8.05
N ARG A 101 -19.93 7.29 -8.49
CA ARG A 101 -21.15 7.76 -9.11
C ARG A 101 -22.29 7.63 -8.12
N HIS A 102 -22.96 8.74 -7.85
CA HIS A 102 -24.13 8.77 -6.99
C HIS A 102 -25.30 9.47 -7.72
N PRO A 103 -26.52 8.90 -7.75
CA PRO A 103 -27.63 9.46 -8.55
C PRO A 103 -28.02 10.89 -8.18
N ALA A 104 -27.82 11.30 -6.93
CA ALA A 104 -28.22 12.63 -6.44
C ALA A 104 -27.15 13.71 -6.65
N TYR A 105 -25.95 13.36 -7.14
CA TYR A 105 -24.86 14.33 -7.32
C TYR A 105 -24.46 14.48 -8.78
N PRO A 106 -23.98 15.67 -9.20
CA PRO A 106 -23.46 15.85 -10.55
C PRO A 106 -22.25 14.96 -10.80
N GLY A 107 -22.11 14.48 -12.03
CA GLY A 107 -20.99 13.66 -12.45
C GLY A 107 -19.94 14.44 -13.25
N ASN A 108 -18.88 13.72 -13.68
CA ASN A 108 -17.79 14.25 -14.52
C ASN A 108 -16.99 15.41 -13.87
N ILE A 109 -16.83 15.35 -12.56
CA ILE A 109 -16.09 16.34 -11.77
C ILE A 109 -14.93 15.66 -11.08
N ARG A 110 -13.76 16.33 -11.06
CA ARG A 110 -12.56 15.85 -10.35
C ARG A 110 -12.49 16.46 -8.96
N CYS A 111 -12.12 15.64 -7.99
CA CYS A 111 -11.77 16.04 -6.64
C CYS A 111 -10.28 15.80 -6.41
N ASN A 112 -9.56 16.82 -5.93
CA ASN A 112 -8.12 16.74 -5.69
C ASN A 112 -7.76 16.43 -4.22
N SER A 113 -8.75 16.19 -3.36
CA SER A 113 -8.50 15.88 -1.96
C SER A 113 -7.75 14.55 -1.79
N LEU A 114 -6.78 14.54 -0.88
CA LEU A 114 -6.08 13.33 -0.49
C LEU A 114 -7.05 12.36 0.18
N THR A 115 -7.10 11.14 -0.34
CA THR A 115 -7.93 10.04 0.15
C THR A 115 -7.08 8.80 0.44
N ASN A 116 -7.68 7.83 1.13
CA ASN A 116 -7.04 6.59 1.48
C ASN A 116 -8.07 5.45 1.42
N HIS A 117 -7.67 4.21 1.24
CA HIS A 117 -8.58 3.06 1.28
C HIS A 117 -9.38 2.95 2.57
N LEU A 118 -8.83 3.43 3.70
CA LEU A 118 -9.55 3.50 4.97
C LEU A 118 -10.85 4.33 4.88
N ASP A 119 -10.92 5.27 3.94
CA ASP A 119 -12.05 6.18 3.77
C ASP A 119 -13.23 5.52 3.04
N LEU A 120 -13.01 4.40 2.37
CA LEU A 120 -14.05 3.74 1.58
C LEU A 120 -15.23 3.30 2.44
N VAL A 121 -14.99 2.60 3.55
CA VAL A 121 -16.06 2.13 4.44
C VAL A 121 -16.83 3.28 5.08
N PRO A 122 -16.20 4.30 5.69
CA PRO A 122 -16.93 5.47 6.20
C PRO A 122 -17.76 6.19 5.13
N THR A 123 -17.21 6.30 3.92
CA THR A 123 -17.91 6.95 2.81
C THR A 123 -19.14 6.17 2.37
N LEU A 124 -19.02 4.85 2.19
CA LEU A 124 -20.16 4.00 1.84
C LEU A 124 -21.26 4.10 2.90
N ILE A 125 -20.91 4.10 4.19
CA ILE A 125 -21.86 4.28 5.27
C ILE A 125 -22.45 5.70 5.26
N GLY A 126 -21.64 6.73 4.98
CA GLY A 126 -22.10 8.11 4.80
C GLY A 126 -23.15 8.25 3.71
N LEU A 127 -22.96 7.56 2.59
CA LEU A 127 -23.85 7.56 1.43
C LEU A 127 -25.17 6.81 1.66
N THR A 128 -25.30 6.00 2.73
CA THR A 128 -26.55 5.28 3.03
C THR A 128 -27.71 6.19 3.49
N GLY A 129 -27.43 7.45 3.82
CA GLY A 129 -28.42 8.36 4.38
C GLY A 129 -28.93 7.99 5.77
N ARG A 130 -28.31 7.04 6.47
CA ARG A 130 -28.70 6.64 7.84
C ARG A 130 -28.41 7.76 8.84
N ASP A 131 -29.11 7.71 9.97
CA ASP A 131 -28.94 8.67 11.06
C ASP A 131 -27.49 8.76 11.52
N ARG A 132 -27.07 9.96 11.89
CA ARG A 132 -25.71 10.24 12.31
C ARG A 132 -25.27 9.37 13.49
N SER A 133 -26.11 9.19 14.49
CA SER A 133 -25.82 8.38 15.68
C SER A 133 -25.55 6.91 15.34
N LEU A 134 -26.29 6.35 14.38
CA LEU A 134 -26.07 4.98 13.90
C LEU A 134 -24.74 4.87 13.14
N ARG A 135 -24.44 5.86 12.28
CA ARG A 135 -23.18 5.90 11.53
C ARG A 135 -21.98 5.99 12.47
N GLU A 136 -22.02 6.88 13.45
CA GLU A 136 -20.96 7.04 14.46
C GLU A 136 -20.73 5.73 15.24
N LYS A 137 -21.80 5.05 15.64
CA LYS A 137 -21.68 3.74 16.33
C LYS A 137 -21.04 2.66 15.46
N VAL A 138 -21.39 2.58 14.17
CA VAL A 138 -20.82 1.58 13.25
C VAL A 138 -19.37 1.89 12.92
N LEU A 139 -18.98 3.17 12.94
CA LEU A 139 -17.64 3.64 12.63
C LEU A 139 -16.74 3.77 13.85
N GLU A 140 -17.23 3.45 15.05
CA GLU A 140 -16.45 3.52 16.28
C GLU A 140 -15.12 2.75 16.15
N GLY A 141 -14.02 3.39 16.53
CA GLY A 141 -12.66 2.85 16.43
C GLY A 141 -12.05 2.81 15.02
N ARG A 142 -12.81 3.14 13.97
CA ARG A 142 -12.29 3.20 12.61
C ARG A 142 -11.58 4.52 12.32
N LYS A 143 -10.47 4.46 11.59
CA LYS A 143 -9.59 5.62 11.33
C LYS A 143 -9.85 6.31 9.99
N GLY A 144 -10.63 5.69 9.11
CA GLY A 144 -11.01 6.29 7.83
C GLY A 144 -11.97 7.47 7.99
N ARG A 145 -12.05 8.32 6.99
CA ARG A 145 -12.86 9.53 6.95
C ARG A 145 -13.94 9.45 5.88
N ASP A 146 -15.11 9.99 6.18
CA ASP A 146 -16.24 10.02 5.25
C ASP A 146 -16.01 11.09 4.18
N MET A 147 -15.87 10.67 2.92
CA MET A 147 -15.74 11.54 1.74
C MET A 147 -17.10 12.00 1.19
N SER A 148 -18.22 11.44 1.67
CA SER A 148 -19.55 11.74 1.11
C SER A 148 -19.90 13.23 1.11
N PRO A 149 -19.46 14.08 2.07
CA PRO A 149 -19.70 15.52 2.01
C PRO A 149 -19.02 16.23 0.84
N LEU A 150 -17.95 15.64 0.28
CA LEU A 150 -17.24 16.24 -0.87
C LEU A 150 -17.98 16.06 -2.19
N LEU A 151 -18.93 15.12 -2.27
CA LEU A 151 -19.61 14.79 -3.54
C LEU A 151 -20.53 15.91 -4.04
N ALA A 152 -20.96 16.82 -3.18
CA ALA A 152 -21.79 17.94 -3.58
C ALA A 152 -21.02 19.00 -4.40
N HIS A 153 -19.75 19.25 -4.01
CA HIS A 153 -18.87 20.25 -4.62
C HIS A 153 -17.42 19.77 -4.64
N PRO A 154 -17.10 18.68 -5.36
CA PRO A 154 -15.78 18.07 -5.30
C PRO A 154 -14.65 18.98 -5.82
N GLU A 155 -14.99 19.88 -6.77
CA GLU A 155 -14.05 20.87 -7.32
C GLU A 155 -13.63 21.96 -6.34
N GLN A 156 -14.41 22.19 -5.29
CA GLN A 156 -14.12 23.18 -4.23
C GLN A 156 -13.31 22.58 -3.08
N ALA A 157 -13.18 21.27 -3.05
CA ALA A 157 -12.46 20.60 -1.99
C ALA A 157 -10.95 20.86 -2.12
N GLY A 158 -10.37 21.44 -1.08
CA GLY A 158 -8.90 21.60 -1.00
C GLY A 158 -8.19 20.26 -0.91
N LEU A 159 -6.89 20.27 -1.25
CA LEU A 159 -6.05 19.07 -1.19
C LEU A 159 -6.15 18.33 0.16
N ASN A 160 -6.14 19.07 1.24
CA ASN A 160 -6.16 18.56 2.61
C ASN A 160 -7.56 18.62 3.27
N ALA A 161 -8.63 18.62 2.47
CA ALA A 161 -10.00 18.74 3.01
C ALA A 161 -10.37 17.59 3.96
N LEU A 162 -9.80 16.40 3.75
CA LEU A 162 -10.02 15.24 4.60
C LEU A 162 -8.88 14.99 5.57
N ARG A 163 -7.62 15.13 5.13
CA ARG A 163 -6.44 14.73 5.91
C ARG A 163 -5.20 15.54 5.53
N PRO A 164 -4.24 15.68 6.44
CA PRO A 164 -3.00 16.42 6.17
C PRO A 164 -2.02 15.64 5.27
N GLY A 165 -2.25 14.35 5.07
CA GLY A 165 -1.46 13.45 4.26
C GLY A 165 -2.07 12.06 4.19
N SER A 166 -1.76 11.29 3.17
CA SER A 166 -2.16 9.89 3.04
C SER A 166 -1.05 8.99 3.56
N LEU A 167 -1.39 8.12 4.53
CA LEU A 167 -0.47 7.15 5.11
C LEU A 167 -0.49 5.86 4.28
N TYR A 168 0.70 5.30 4.02
CA TYR A 168 0.87 3.96 3.49
C TYR A 168 1.76 3.12 4.40
N CYS A 169 1.33 1.90 4.66
CA CYS A 169 2.05 0.93 5.48
C CYS A 169 2.23 -0.37 4.69
N TYR A 170 3.41 -0.92 4.74
CA TYR A 170 3.70 -2.20 4.12
C TYR A 170 4.64 -3.04 5.00
N GLY A 171 4.39 -4.36 5.02
CA GLY A 171 5.24 -5.31 5.72
C GLY A 171 4.77 -6.72 5.33
N MET A 172 5.36 -7.31 4.29
CA MET A 172 4.97 -8.62 3.78
C MET A 172 6.14 -9.59 3.88
N ILE A 173 6.02 -10.57 4.77
CA ILE A 173 7.09 -11.51 5.14
C ILE A 173 7.72 -12.22 3.93
N LEU A 174 6.92 -12.66 2.97
CA LEU A 174 7.43 -13.39 1.79
C LEU A 174 8.37 -12.53 0.90
N TYR A 175 8.33 -11.22 1.04
CA TYR A 175 9.19 -10.31 0.27
C TYR A 175 10.27 -9.63 1.09
N MET A 176 10.34 -9.93 2.39
CA MET A 176 11.36 -9.39 3.29
C MET A 176 12.70 -10.10 3.19
N ASP A 177 12.66 -11.40 2.89
CA ASP A 177 13.82 -12.29 2.92
C ASP A 177 13.70 -13.34 1.82
N ALA A 178 14.46 -13.17 0.75
CA ALA A 178 14.46 -14.09 -0.38
C ALA A 178 15.00 -15.48 -0.01
N GLN A 179 15.89 -15.57 0.96
CA GLN A 179 16.41 -16.87 1.42
C GLN A 179 15.34 -17.65 2.19
N TYR A 180 14.60 -16.94 3.06
CA TYR A 180 13.41 -17.52 3.71
C TYR A 180 12.41 -18.01 2.67
N THR A 181 12.07 -17.17 1.69
CA THR A 181 11.14 -17.51 0.60
C THR A 181 11.61 -18.73 -0.20
N ALA A 182 12.91 -18.86 -0.46
CA ALA A 182 13.48 -20.01 -1.15
C ALA A 182 13.34 -21.30 -0.32
N LYS A 183 13.61 -21.25 0.98
CA LYS A 183 13.43 -22.39 1.90
C LYS A 183 11.95 -22.80 2.00
N PHE A 184 11.07 -21.81 2.16
CA PHE A 184 9.62 -22.02 2.18
C PHE A 184 9.12 -22.71 0.90
N ARG A 185 9.50 -22.19 -0.27
CA ARG A 185 9.11 -22.76 -1.56
C ARG A 185 9.61 -24.20 -1.74
N LYS A 186 10.84 -24.47 -1.30
CA LYS A 186 11.42 -25.83 -1.33
C LYS A 186 10.57 -26.78 -0.51
N LEU A 187 10.25 -26.43 0.74
CA LEU A 187 9.41 -27.23 1.61
C LEU A 187 8.00 -27.45 1.05
N ALA A 188 7.40 -26.40 0.47
CA ALA A 188 6.08 -26.50 -0.17
C ALA A 188 6.10 -27.47 -1.38
N GLY A 189 7.23 -27.61 -2.06
CA GLY A 189 7.43 -28.55 -3.16
C GLY A 189 7.65 -30.01 -2.73
N GLU A 190 8.05 -30.26 -1.49
CA GLU A 190 8.38 -31.61 -0.98
C GLU A 190 7.13 -32.49 -0.69
N LYS A 191 5.91 -31.94 -0.81
CA LYS A 191 4.64 -32.66 -0.55
C LYS A 191 4.62 -33.45 0.76
N LEU A 192 5.18 -32.86 1.80
CA LEU A 192 5.22 -33.47 3.14
C LEU A 192 3.81 -33.68 3.69
N PRO A 193 3.60 -34.68 4.55
CA PRO A 193 2.40 -34.77 5.38
C PRO A 193 2.17 -33.46 6.16
N HIS A 194 0.93 -33.08 6.34
CA HIS A 194 0.53 -31.78 6.93
C HIS A 194 1.27 -31.44 8.24
N ASP A 195 1.35 -32.41 9.17
CA ASP A 195 2.02 -32.20 10.46
C ASP A 195 3.55 -32.02 10.32
N GLN A 196 4.16 -32.70 9.36
CA GLN A 196 5.59 -32.54 9.08
C GLN A 196 5.85 -31.20 8.39
N PHE A 197 4.99 -30.79 7.48
CA PHE A 197 5.04 -29.49 6.83
C PHE A 197 4.91 -28.35 7.86
N LYS A 198 3.94 -28.43 8.77
CA LYS A 198 3.79 -27.45 9.85
C LYS A 198 5.05 -27.34 10.72
N LYS A 199 5.62 -28.47 11.15
CA LYS A 199 6.87 -28.48 11.94
C LYS A 199 8.04 -27.88 11.17
N ALA A 200 8.17 -28.20 9.89
CA ALA A 200 9.23 -27.68 9.06
C ALA A 200 9.09 -26.15 8.84
N ILE A 201 7.88 -25.64 8.59
CA ILE A 201 7.65 -24.18 8.48
C ILE A 201 7.91 -23.48 9.83
N ALA A 202 7.46 -24.04 10.94
CA ALA A 202 7.70 -23.46 12.27
C ALA A 202 9.19 -23.33 12.62
N SER A 203 10.06 -24.12 11.96
CA SER A 203 11.52 -24.02 12.10
C SER A 203 12.16 -22.99 11.18
N LEU A 204 11.42 -22.42 10.21
CA LEU A 204 11.91 -21.37 9.34
C LEU A 204 11.69 -20.00 9.98
N HIS A 205 12.78 -19.26 10.10
CA HIS A 205 12.74 -17.91 10.63
C HIS A 205 13.22 -16.93 9.56
N PRO A 206 12.38 -15.93 9.15
CA PRO A 206 12.83 -14.86 8.29
C PRO A 206 13.79 -13.94 9.05
N ASP A 207 14.72 -13.34 8.35
CA ASP A 207 15.60 -12.34 8.93
C ASP A 207 14.91 -10.98 9.01
N PHE A 208 14.33 -10.67 10.15
CA PHE A 208 13.67 -9.41 10.41
C PHE A 208 14.62 -8.22 10.58
N SER A 209 15.94 -8.40 10.46
CA SER A 209 16.88 -7.28 10.42
C SER A 209 16.87 -6.54 9.08
N HIS A 210 16.30 -7.15 8.03
CA HIS A 210 16.13 -6.49 6.74
C HIS A 210 15.18 -5.28 6.88
N ARG A 211 15.55 -4.16 6.23
CA ARG A 211 14.76 -2.92 6.22
C ARG A 211 13.60 -3.01 5.23
N SER A 212 12.61 -3.82 5.54
CA SER A 212 11.49 -4.16 4.64
C SER A 212 10.12 -3.72 5.16
N GLY A 213 10.05 -3.22 6.39
CA GLY A 213 8.88 -2.49 6.90
C GLY A 213 8.84 -1.08 6.31
N ILE A 214 7.67 -0.63 5.84
CA ILE A 214 7.54 0.68 5.21
C ILE A 214 6.47 1.50 5.93
N ARG A 215 6.80 2.76 6.19
CA ARG A 215 5.84 3.82 6.50
C ARG A 215 6.08 4.97 5.54
N MET A 216 5.03 5.44 4.90
CA MET A 216 5.12 6.53 3.93
C MET A 216 3.98 7.52 4.13
N ILE A 217 4.28 8.79 3.98
CA ILE A 217 3.32 9.89 3.85
C ILE A 217 3.41 10.53 2.46
N ASN A 218 2.25 10.76 1.86
CA ASN A 218 2.08 11.67 0.73
C ASN A 218 1.24 12.86 1.21
N ASP A 219 1.81 14.07 1.24
CA ASP A 219 1.10 15.29 1.65
C ASP A 219 0.55 16.09 0.46
N GLY A 220 0.68 15.52 -0.75
CA GLY A 220 0.23 16.10 -2.01
C GLY A 220 1.27 16.95 -2.73
N HIS A 221 2.35 17.35 -2.04
CA HIS A 221 3.52 17.99 -2.65
C HIS A 221 4.74 17.07 -2.56
N TYR A 222 4.97 16.50 -1.38
CA TYR A 222 6.08 15.60 -1.15
C TYR A 222 5.58 14.20 -0.79
N LYS A 223 6.33 13.20 -1.22
CA LYS A 223 6.20 11.81 -0.77
C LYS A 223 7.46 11.46 0.01
N PHE A 224 7.29 11.03 1.25
CA PHE A 224 8.40 10.65 2.13
C PHE A 224 8.17 9.24 2.67
N ALA A 225 9.17 8.38 2.57
CA ALA A 225 9.11 7.00 3.02
C ALA A 225 10.32 6.62 3.86
N ARG A 226 10.06 5.83 4.91
CA ARG A 226 11.07 5.14 5.71
C ARG A 226 10.92 3.64 5.49
N TYR A 227 12.04 2.99 5.23
CA TYR A 227 12.19 1.54 5.17
C TYR A 227 13.02 1.12 6.38
N PHE A 228 12.44 0.33 7.26
CA PHE A 228 13.03 0.00 8.56
C PHE A 228 13.00 -1.50 8.83
N SER A 229 13.87 -1.94 9.74
CA SER A 229 13.85 -3.29 10.28
C SER A 229 12.66 -3.47 11.23
N LEU A 230 11.91 -4.55 11.08
CA LEU A 230 10.79 -4.86 11.98
C LEU A 230 11.22 -5.13 13.43
N LYS A 231 12.52 -5.30 13.67
CA LYS A 231 13.10 -5.36 15.03
C LYS A 231 13.24 -3.98 15.68
N GLN A 232 13.08 -2.91 14.90
CA GLN A 232 13.31 -1.53 15.35
C GLN A 232 12.05 -0.69 15.16
N HIS A 233 11.08 -0.89 16.03
CA HIS A 233 9.88 -0.05 16.08
C HIS A 233 10.23 1.26 16.79
N HIS A 234 10.73 2.24 16.04
CA HIS A 234 11.16 3.51 16.59
C HIS A 234 10.64 4.68 15.76
N ILE A 235 10.49 5.82 16.42
CA ILE A 235 10.11 7.08 15.81
C ILE A 235 11.36 7.98 15.82
N PRO A 236 12.14 8.10 14.72
CA PRO A 236 13.35 8.89 14.69
C PRO A 236 13.02 10.37 14.91
N ALA A 237 13.75 11.00 15.84
CA ALA A 237 13.59 12.41 16.20
C ALA A 237 14.71 13.29 15.64
N THR A 238 15.80 12.70 15.18
CA THR A 238 16.95 13.41 14.60
C THR A 238 17.30 12.87 13.22
N LEU A 239 17.96 13.68 12.40
CA LEU A 239 18.41 13.24 11.07
C LEU A 239 19.38 12.06 11.20
N ALA A 240 20.23 12.04 12.21
CA ALA A 240 21.17 10.95 12.45
C ALA A 240 20.42 9.63 12.69
N GLU A 241 19.47 9.59 13.60
CA GLU A 241 18.62 8.43 13.87
C GLU A 241 17.84 7.97 12.64
N LEU A 242 17.30 8.96 11.89
CA LEU A 242 16.56 8.67 10.66
C LEU A 242 17.42 7.91 9.66
N LEU A 243 18.62 8.42 9.37
CA LEU A 243 19.51 7.83 8.36
C LEU A 243 20.24 6.57 8.84
N GLU A 244 20.53 6.47 10.13
CA GLU A 244 21.19 5.29 10.70
C GLU A 244 20.29 4.05 10.64
N ASN A 245 19.00 4.23 10.95
CA ASN A 245 18.08 3.11 11.16
C ASN A 245 17.12 2.85 9.97
N ASN A 246 17.11 3.73 8.95
CA ASN A 246 16.21 3.58 7.82
C ASN A 246 16.94 3.79 6.49
N ASP A 247 16.43 3.14 5.44
CA ASP A 247 16.60 3.65 4.09
C ASP A 247 15.46 4.66 3.85
N VAL A 248 15.77 5.76 3.18
CA VAL A 248 14.84 6.89 3.07
C VAL A 248 14.63 7.29 1.62
N GLU A 249 13.37 7.51 1.25
CA GLU A 249 12.99 8.13 -0.02
C GLU A 249 12.21 9.41 0.24
N LEU A 250 12.54 10.45 -0.53
CA LEU A 250 11.84 11.73 -0.54
C LEU A 250 11.72 12.23 -1.98
N PHE A 251 10.50 12.39 -2.46
CA PHE A 251 10.20 12.84 -3.81
C PHE A 251 9.40 14.15 -3.79
N ASP A 252 9.75 15.08 -4.69
CA ASP A 252 8.98 16.28 -4.98
C ASP A 252 7.99 15.98 -6.10
N LEU A 253 6.74 15.70 -5.77
CA LEU A 253 5.73 15.27 -6.72
C LEU A 253 5.30 16.35 -7.72
N VAL A 254 5.61 17.62 -7.44
CA VAL A 254 5.31 18.75 -8.35
C VAL A 254 6.37 18.85 -9.45
N ASN A 255 7.65 18.73 -9.08
CA ASN A 255 8.76 18.87 -10.01
C ASN A 255 9.26 17.54 -10.58
N ASP A 256 9.00 16.43 -9.89
CA ASP A 256 9.35 15.06 -10.28
C ASP A 256 8.14 14.12 -10.09
N PRO A 257 7.08 14.28 -10.90
CA PRO A 257 5.87 13.45 -10.78
C PRO A 257 6.11 11.97 -11.12
N GLU A 258 7.24 11.65 -11.72
CA GLU A 258 7.65 10.27 -12.05
C GLU A 258 8.51 9.62 -10.96
N GLU A 259 8.83 10.35 -9.87
CA GLU A 259 9.54 9.81 -8.70
C GLU A 259 10.92 9.23 -9.04
N ASN A 260 11.64 9.89 -9.94
CA ASN A 260 12.96 9.44 -10.42
C ASN A 260 14.13 9.99 -9.58
N HIS A 261 13.90 11.06 -8.82
CA HIS A 261 14.94 11.79 -8.09
C HIS A 261 14.70 11.73 -6.59
N ASN A 262 15.32 10.77 -5.92
CA ASN A 262 15.28 10.69 -4.46
C ASN A 262 16.11 11.80 -3.83
N LEU A 263 15.46 12.84 -3.29
CA LEU A 263 16.10 13.99 -2.62
C LEU A 263 16.85 13.58 -1.34
N ALA A 264 16.49 12.46 -0.72
CA ALA A 264 17.18 11.95 0.47
C ALA A 264 18.64 11.51 0.20
N ARG A 265 19.07 11.44 -1.07
CA ARG A 265 20.48 11.22 -1.45
C ARG A 265 21.41 12.39 -1.08
N GLU A 266 20.84 13.59 -0.87
CA GLU A 266 21.56 14.78 -0.43
C GLU A 266 21.05 15.24 0.95
N PRO A 267 21.21 14.44 2.02
CA PRO A 267 20.51 14.66 3.28
C PRO A 267 20.87 15.98 3.95
N GLU A 268 22.08 16.47 3.79
CA GLU A 268 22.49 17.75 4.37
C GLU A 268 21.83 18.93 3.66
N LYS A 269 21.63 18.84 2.34
CA LYS A 269 20.93 19.86 1.54
C LYS A 269 19.44 19.93 1.84
N TYR A 270 18.82 18.77 2.08
CA TYR A 270 17.38 18.65 2.32
C TYR A 270 17.04 18.34 3.78
N ARG A 271 17.95 18.63 4.72
CA ARG A 271 17.82 18.34 6.15
C ARG A 271 16.47 18.77 6.72
N ASP A 272 16.12 20.06 6.55
CA ASP A 272 14.92 20.63 7.14
C ASP A 272 13.65 20.01 6.53
N LEU A 273 13.66 19.73 5.24
CA LEU A 273 12.54 19.08 4.55
C LEU A 273 12.40 17.63 5.00
N LEU A 274 13.50 16.87 5.10
CA LEU A 274 13.50 15.49 5.59
C LEU A 274 12.91 15.43 6.99
N MET A 275 13.34 16.32 7.89
CA MET A 275 12.83 16.33 9.27
C MET A 275 11.37 16.78 9.33
N THR A 276 10.97 17.77 8.53
CA THR A 276 9.57 18.19 8.45
C THR A 276 8.66 17.03 7.99
N MET A 277 9.06 16.29 6.97
CA MET A 277 8.27 15.18 6.45
C MET A 277 8.29 13.98 7.41
N ASN A 278 9.41 13.73 8.08
CA ASN A 278 9.50 12.73 9.13
C ASN A 278 8.56 13.03 10.30
N ASP A 279 8.49 14.28 10.75
CA ASP A 279 7.57 14.69 11.83
C ASP A 279 6.10 14.55 11.41
N LYS A 280 5.76 14.95 10.17
CA LYS A 280 4.42 14.71 9.61
C LYS A 280 4.07 13.23 9.58
N LEU A 281 5.01 12.37 9.16
CA LEU A 281 4.82 10.92 9.14
C LEU A 281 4.62 10.36 10.55
N ASN A 282 5.44 10.79 11.53
CA ASN A 282 5.31 10.38 12.93
C ASN A 282 3.94 10.77 13.50
N GLN A 283 3.48 12.00 13.25
CA GLN A 283 2.17 12.46 13.70
C GLN A 283 1.02 11.68 13.05
N LEU A 284 1.12 11.41 11.75
CA LEU A 284 0.10 10.67 11.02
C LEU A 284 0.06 9.20 11.47
N THR A 285 1.21 8.57 11.70
CA THR A 285 1.32 7.22 12.26
C THR A 285 0.66 7.15 13.64
N ALA A 286 0.98 8.08 14.53
CA ALA A 286 0.37 8.14 15.87
C ALA A 286 -1.16 8.33 15.81
N ALA A 287 -1.66 9.10 14.86
CA ALA A 287 -3.10 9.36 14.71
C ALA A 287 -3.87 8.17 14.10
N GLU A 288 -3.31 7.49 13.11
CA GLU A 288 -4.00 6.45 12.32
C GLU A 288 -3.68 5.02 12.79
N ILE A 289 -2.48 4.75 13.29
CA ILE A 289 -2.06 3.44 13.81
C ILE A 289 -2.09 3.44 15.35
N GLY A 290 -1.62 4.51 15.97
CA GLY A 290 -1.34 4.60 17.38
C GLY A 290 0.15 4.41 17.64
N GLU A 291 0.51 3.78 18.76
CA GLU A 291 1.89 3.44 19.07
C GLU A 291 2.34 2.32 18.13
N ASP A 292 3.39 2.60 17.34
CA ASP A 292 3.96 1.59 16.40
C ASP A 292 5.01 0.77 17.15
N ASP A 293 4.54 -0.11 18.04
CA ASP A 293 5.33 -0.96 18.92
C ASP A 293 5.63 -2.35 18.33
N GLY A 294 5.19 -2.62 17.10
CA GLY A 294 5.34 -3.90 16.44
C GLY A 294 4.40 -5.00 16.90
N SER A 295 3.43 -4.68 17.74
CA SER A 295 2.49 -5.67 18.30
C SER A 295 1.66 -6.42 17.25
N TYR A 296 1.56 -5.88 16.03
CA TYR A 296 0.92 -6.55 14.89
C TYR A 296 1.81 -7.65 14.27
N MET A 297 3.09 -7.70 14.64
CA MET A 297 4.02 -8.73 14.18
C MET A 297 4.07 -9.86 15.21
N PRO A 298 4.24 -11.11 14.76
CA PRO A 298 4.48 -12.20 15.68
C PRO A 298 5.74 -11.95 16.53
N PRO A 299 5.81 -12.40 17.80
CA PRO A 299 7.01 -12.29 18.61
C PRO A 299 8.21 -12.94 17.90
N PHE A 300 9.38 -12.30 17.92
CA PHE A 300 10.55 -12.77 17.17
C PHE A 300 11.19 -14.04 17.73
N GLU A 301 11.16 -14.21 19.04
CA GLU A 301 11.67 -15.41 19.70
C GLU A 301 10.52 -16.40 19.93
N GLY A 302 10.58 -17.53 19.20
CA GLY A 302 9.57 -18.58 19.32
C GLY A 302 8.20 -18.19 18.75
N SER A 303 8.17 -17.30 17.74
CA SER A 303 6.93 -17.00 17.04
C SER A 303 6.33 -18.28 16.50
N GLN A 304 5.28 -18.72 17.16
CA GLN A 304 4.43 -19.78 16.65
C GLN A 304 3.58 -19.16 15.54
N TRP A 305 3.93 -19.45 14.30
CA TRP A 305 3.10 -19.14 13.12
C TRP A 305 1.83 -19.99 13.08
N ASP A 306 1.63 -20.85 14.07
CA ASP A 306 0.41 -21.62 14.24
C ASP A 306 -0.67 -20.71 14.80
N LEU A 307 -1.69 -20.46 14.00
CA LEU A 307 -2.95 -19.95 14.52
C LEU A 307 -3.42 -20.91 15.63
N THR A 308 -3.69 -20.39 16.81
CA THR A 308 -4.33 -21.18 17.85
C THR A 308 -5.68 -21.69 17.36
N ALA A 309 -6.18 -22.81 17.90
CA ALA A 309 -7.49 -23.32 17.52
C ALA A 309 -8.59 -22.24 17.63
N ALA A 310 -8.50 -21.34 18.63
CA ALA A 310 -9.41 -20.21 18.80
C ALA A 310 -9.30 -19.19 17.66
N GLN A 311 -8.09 -18.93 17.14
CA GLN A 311 -7.88 -18.05 16.00
C GLN A 311 -8.33 -18.68 14.68
N MET A 312 -8.20 -20.00 14.52
CA MET A 312 -8.70 -20.71 13.34
C MET A 312 -10.23 -20.75 13.26
N HIS A 313 -10.93 -20.65 14.39
CA HIS A 313 -12.40 -20.59 14.41
C HIS A 313 -12.95 -19.19 14.08
N GLN A 314 -12.09 -18.16 13.92
CA GLN A 314 -12.50 -16.81 13.53
C GLN A 314 -12.45 -16.57 12.01
N TYR A 315 -11.92 -17.51 11.25
CA TYR A 315 -11.86 -17.55 9.78
C TYR A 315 -12.59 -18.79 9.27
#